data_eedd5d4c581c8237d8e880a8cddb23ac
#
_entry.id   eedd5d4c581c8237d8e880a8cddb23ac
#
_cell.length_a   1.000
_cell.length_b   1.000
_cell.length_c   1.000
_cell.angle_alpha   90.00
_cell.angle_beta   90.00
_cell.angle_gamma   90.00
#
_symmetry.space_group_name_H-M   'P 1'
#
loop_
_entity.id
_entity.type
_entity.pdbx_description
1 polymer ?
#
loop_
_entity_poly.entity_id
_entity_poly.type
_entity_poly.pdbx_seq_one_letter_code
_entity_poly.pdbx_strand_id
1 'polypeptide(L)'
;MKKILTIIFILIPFHSLSIEKTTTFTLEKFNQAQEDGKIVVINSWNKSCFTCAKQVKILDQAKEKFKNVVFLSFEQNKDKNIAKLLNIDYWTTITIYKNKKEIAREMGLTDKDEIYKLIKKGI
;
A
#
# COMPACT_ATOMS: atom_id res chain seq x y z
N MET A 1 -48.54 -23.48 -28.61
CA MET A 1 -47.99 -22.45 -27.72
C MET A 1 -46.48 -22.62 -27.63
N LYS A 2 -45.73 -21.76 -28.29
CA LYS A 2 -44.24 -21.78 -28.22
C LYS A 2 -43.83 -21.00 -27.00
N LYS A 3 -43.24 -21.66 -26.00
CA LYS A 3 -42.62 -21.00 -24.84
C LYS A 3 -41.29 -20.43 -25.31
N ILE A 4 -41.18 -19.10 -25.40
CA ILE A 4 -39.94 -18.41 -25.67
C ILE A 4 -39.13 -18.40 -24.36
N LEU A 5 -38.08 -19.18 -24.30
CA LEU A 5 -37.13 -19.19 -23.18
C LEU A 5 -36.21 -17.99 -23.37
N THR A 6 -36.51 -16.91 -22.66
CA THR A 6 -35.63 -15.73 -22.63
C THR A 6 -34.42 -16.06 -21.78
N ILE A 7 -33.29 -16.34 -22.42
CA ILE A 7 -32.00 -16.49 -21.74
C ILE A 7 -31.52 -15.08 -21.37
N ILE A 8 -31.63 -14.77 -20.09
CA ILE A 8 -31.05 -13.54 -19.54
C ILE A 8 -29.55 -13.77 -19.42
N PHE A 9 -28.81 -13.16 -20.34
CA PHE A 9 -27.34 -13.10 -20.26
C PHE A 9 -26.99 -12.11 -19.14
N ILE A 10 -26.68 -12.63 -17.96
CA ILE A 10 -26.15 -11.82 -16.85
C ILE A 10 -24.70 -11.47 -17.24
N LEU A 11 -24.49 -10.26 -17.74
CA LEU A 11 -23.19 -9.64 -17.89
C LEU A 11 -22.63 -9.41 -16.49
N ILE A 12 -21.83 -10.35 -16.02
CA ILE A 12 -21.02 -10.15 -14.82
C ILE A 12 -19.93 -9.13 -15.19
N PRO A 13 -19.93 -7.93 -14.60
CA PRO A 13 -18.85 -6.98 -14.87
C PRO A 13 -17.55 -7.59 -14.34
N PHE A 14 -16.63 -7.89 -15.27
CA PHE A 14 -15.25 -8.18 -14.92
C PHE A 14 -14.68 -6.91 -14.29
N HIS A 15 -14.64 -6.86 -12.96
CA HIS A 15 -13.89 -5.84 -12.28
C HIS A 15 -12.42 -6.13 -12.54
N SER A 16 -11.82 -5.35 -13.44
CA SER A 16 -10.38 -5.36 -13.63
C SER A 16 -9.72 -5.06 -12.29
N LEU A 17 -8.76 -5.89 -11.87
CA LEU A 17 -7.98 -5.72 -10.64
C LEU A 17 -6.98 -4.55 -10.81
N SER A 18 -7.47 -3.36 -11.17
CA SER A 18 -6.68 -2.16 -11.16
C SER A 18 -6.69 -1.57 -9.75
N ILE A 19 -5.51 -1.21 -9.24
CA ILE A 19 -5.39 -0.50 -7.98
C ILE A 19 -5.86 0.93 -8.21
N GLU A 20 -7.02 1.28 -7.67
CA GLU A 20 -7.46 2.67 -7.58
C GLU A 20 -6.85 3.32 -6.34
N LYS A 21 -5.58 3.68 -6.45
CA LYS A 21 -4.84 4.31 -5.37
C LYS A 21 -4.14 5.56 -5.89
N THR A 22 -4.03 6.55 -5.04
CA THR A 22 -3.29 7.77 -5.31
C THR A 22 -2.08 7.87 -4.40
N THR A 23 -1.06 8.59 -4.84
CA THR A 23 0.09 8.91 -4.01
C THR A 23 -0.36 9.76 -2.82
N THR A 24 -0.05 9.31 -1.61
CA THR A 24 -0.35 10.02 -0.37
C THR A 24 0.90 10.60 0.29
N PHE A 25 2.09 10.12 -0.12
CA PHE A 25 3.36 10.64 0.38
C PHE A 25 3.56 12.09 -0.02
N THR A 26 3.85 12.93 0.95
CA THR A 26 4.49 14.24 0.74
C THR A 26 5.61 14.38 1.77
N LEU A 27 6.66 15.12 1.40
CA LEU A 27 7.78 15.35 2.31
C LEU A 27 7.31 16.06 3.60
N GLU A 28 6.36 16.97 3.48
CA GLU A 28 5.74 17.66 4.62
C GLU A 28 5.08 16.68 5.59
N LYS A 29 4.19 15.80 5.09
CA LYS A 29 3.52 14.79 5.92
C LYS A 29 4.51 13.83 6.57
N PHE A 30 5.51 13.41 5.83
CA PHE A 30 6.55 12.51 6.29
C PHE A 30 7.37 13.14 7.43
N ASN A 31 7.82 14.38 7.25
CA ASN A 31 8.59 15.10 8.26
C ASN A 31 7.74 15.41 9.50
N GLN A 32 6.50 15.86 9.32
CA GLN A 32 5.60 16.17 10.41
C GLN A 32 5.31 14.95 11.29
N ALA A 33 5.03 13.80 10.67
CA ALA A 33 4.78 12.56 11.41
C ALA A 33 6.00 12.14 12.23
N GLN A 34 7.20 12.30 11.69
CA GLN A 34 8.43 11.99 12.42
C GLN A 34 8.71 12.97 13.57
N GLU A 35 8.45 14.25 13.36
CA GLU A 35 8.56 15.26 14.43
C GLU A 35 7.56 15.02 15.56
N ASP A 36 6.37 14.53 15.23
CA ASP A 36 5.34 14.14 16.18
C ASP A 36 5.66 12.82 16.91
N GLY A 37 6.80 12.21 16.62
CA GLY A 37 7.22 10.94 17.22
C GLY A 37 6.43 9.73 16.75
N LYS A 38 5.74 9.84 15.64
CA LYS A 38 4.93 8.75 15.08
C LYS A 38 5.76 7.78 14.28
N ILE A 39 5.30 6.53 14.28
CA ILE A 39 5.80 5.52 13.35
C ILE A 39 5.22 5.81 11.97
N VAL A 40 6.06 5.76 10.93
CA VAL A 40 5.64 5.94 9.55
C VAL A 40 5.88 4.67 8.77
N VAL A 41 4.84 4.17 8.12
CA VAL A 41 4.90 3.06 7.17
C VAL A 41 4.78 3.64 5.78
N ILE A 42 5.76 3.37 4.93
CA ILE A 42 5.74 3.80 3.53
C ILE A 42 5.71 2.57 2.63
N ASN A 43 4.81 2.58 1.67
CA ASN A 43 4.63 1.52 0.69
C ASN A 43 4.82 2.07 -0.73
N SER A 44 5.64 1.41 -1.52
CA SER A 44 5.73 1.65 -2.96
C SER A 44 4.88 0.65 -3.73
N TRP A 45 4.16 1.12 -4.73
CA TRP A 45 3.24 0.31 -5.51
C TRP A 45 3.26 0.69 -7.00
N ASN A 46 2.63 -0.13 -7.83
CA ASN A 46 2.40 0.13 -9.24
C ASN A 46 0.99 -0.32 -9.62
N LYS A 47 0.34 0.41 -10.52
CA LYS A 47 -1.04 0.12 -10.95
C LYS A 47 -1.23 -1.27 -11.55
N SER A 48 -0.23 -1.77 -12.26
CA SER A 48 -0.28 -3.06 -12.96
C SER A 48 0.25 -4.24 -12.14
N CYS A 49 0.60 -4.01 -10.89
CA CYS A 49 1.25 -5.00 -10.03
C CYS A 49 0.22 -5.77 -9.20
N PHE A 50 0.02 -7.05 -9.52
CA PHE A 50 -0.90 -7.92 -8.78
C PHE A 50 -0.49 -8.12 -7.31
N THR A 51 0.80 -8.31 -7.06
CA THR A 51 1.35 -8.44 -5.70
C THR A 51 1.14 -7.16 -4.89
N CYS A 52 1.29 -6.00 -5.52
CA CYS A 52 1.01 -4.72 -4.89
C CYS A 52 -0.47 -4.61 -4.47
N ALA A 53 -1.39 -5.10 -5.27
CA ALA A 53 -2.82 -5.07 -4.95
C ALA A 53 -3.14 -5.85 -3.67
N LYS A 54 -2.54 -7.02 -3.50
CA LYS A 54 -2.67 -7.82 -2.26
C LYS A 54 -2.08 -7.08 -1.06
N GLN A 55 -0.89 -6.52 -1.22
CA GLN A 55 -0.19 -5.80 -0.17
C GLN A 55 -0.96 -4.53 0.27
N VAL A 56 -1.47 -3.76 -0.69
CA VAL A 56 -2.29 -2.57 -0.44
C VAL A 56 -3.52 -2.90 0.38
N LYS A 57 -4.22 -3.98 0.05
CA LYS A 57 -5.41 -4.42 0.79
C LYS A 57 -5.09 -4.73 2.26
N ILE A 58 -3.96 -5.39 2.52
CA ILE A 58 -3.50 -5.71 3.88
C ILE A 58 -3.11 -4.43 4.62
N LEU A 59 -2.42 -3.50 3.96
CA LEU A 59 -2.05 -2.21 4.56
C LEU A 59 -3.26 -1.35 4.87
N ASP A 60 -4.32 -1.39 4.05
CA ASP A 60 -5.58 -0.70 4.36
C ASP A 60 -6.25 -1.28 5.60
N GLN A 61 -6.19 -2.59 5.80
CA GLN A 61 -6.63 -3.22 7.06
C GLN A 61 -5.74 -2.83 8.25
N ALA A 62 -4.43 -2.73 8.03
CA ALA A 62 -3.48 -2.33 9.06
C ALA A 62 -3.74 -0.91 9.58
N LYS A 63 -4.19 0.01 8.74
CA LYS A 63 -4.59 1.38 9.14
C LYS A 63 -5.67 1.37 10.22
N GLU A 64 -6.61 0.46 10.12
CA GLU A 64 -7.70 0.32 11.10
C GLU A 64 -7.21 -0.26 12.43
N LYS A 65 -6.19 -1.10 12.39
CA LYS A 65 -5.60 -1.72 13.59
C LYS A 65 -4.58 -0.84 14.29
N PHE A 66 -3.71 -0.20 13.53
CA PHE A 66 -2.58 0.61 14.04
C PHE A 66 -2.87 2.10 13.91
N LYS A 67 -3.78 2.62 14.71
CA LYS A 67 -4.31 3.99 14.58
C LYS A 67 -3.28 5.11 14.87
N ASN A 68 -2.23 4.79 15.62
CA ASN A 68 -1.15 5.74 15.93
C ASN A 68 0.00 5.70 14.91
N VAL A 69 -0.12 4.88 13.88
CA VAL A 69 0.85 4.76 12.80
C VAL A 69 0.39 5.57 11.60
N VAL A 70 1.29 6.32 11.00
CA VAL A 70 1.03 7.08 9.77
C VAL A 70 1.40 6.23 8.57
N PHE A 71 0.44 6.00 7.67
CA PHE A 71 0.62 5.23 6.44
C PHE A 71 0.69 6.17 5.25
N LEU A 72 1.80 6.13 4.53
CA LEU A 72 2.03 6.89 3.31
C LEU A 72 2.37 5.94 2.16
N SER A 73 2.07 6.33 0.95
CA SER A 73 2.35 5.51 -0.23
C SER A 73 2.62 6.35 -1.46
N PHE A 74 3.33 5.77 -2.42
CA PHE A 74 3.60 6.39 -3.70
C PHE A 74 3.66 5.37 -4.83
N GLU A 75 3.45 5.83 -6.05
CA GLU A 75 3.55 5.00 -7.24
C GLU A 75 5.00 4.99 -7.76
N GLN A 76 5.64 3.82 -7.70
CA GLN A 76 7.07 3.67 -7.99
C GLN A 76 7.50 4.23 -9.35
N ASN A 77 6.73 3.95 -10.40
CA ASN A 77 7.11 4.34 -11.75
C ASN A 77 6.75 5.80 -12.10
N LYS A 78 5.79 6.38 -11.39
CA LYS A 78 5.34 7.75 -11.60
C LYS A 78 6.09 8.74 -10.73
N ASP A 79 6.27 8.41 -9.46
CA ASP A 79 6.83 9.30 -8.45
C ASP A 79 8.32 9.02 -8.22
N LYS A 80 9.10 9.09 -9.29
CA LYS A 80 10.53 8.74 -9.28
C LYS A 80 11.37 9.60 -8.33
N ASN A 81 10.98 10.85 -8.10
CA ASN A 81 11.62 11.73 -7.14
C ASN A 81 11.43 11.25 -5.69
N ILE A 82 10.26 10.71 -5.37
CA ILE A 82 9.98 10.12 -4.05
C ILE A 82 10.77 8.83 -3.87
N ALA A 83 10.77 7.98 -4.89
CA ALA A 83 11.54 6.74 -4.89
C ALA A 83 13.04 7.01 -4.64
N LYS A 84 13.60 8.01 -5.30
CA LYS A 84 14.99 8.43 -5.13
C LYS A 84 15.26 8.99 -3.73
N LEU A 85 14.36 9.85 -3.23
CA LEU A 85 14.47 10.44 -1.90
C LEU A 85 14.52 9.37 -0.80
N LEU A 86 13.69 8.33 -0.93
CA LEU A 86 13.59 7.24 0.02
C LEU A 86 14.53 6.07 -0.27
N ASN A 87 15.29 6.15 -1.35
CA ASN A 87 16.17 5.08 -1.82
C ASN A 87 15.43 3.75 -2.01
N ILE A 88 14.26 3.80 -2.62
CA ILE A 88 13.41 2.65 -2.94
C ILE A 88 13.47 2.39 -4.44
N ASP A 89 13.97 1.22 -4.83
CA ASP A 89 14.20 0.87 -6.24
C ASP A 89 13.07 0.04 -6.86
N TYR A 90 12.24 -0.59 -6.03
CA TYR A 90 11.21 -1.53 -6.48
C TYR A 90 9.87 -1.28 -5.81
N TRP A 91 8.77 -1.52 -6.56
CA TRP A 91 7.43 -1.62 -5.97
C TRP A 91 7.35 -2.81 -4.99
N THR A 92 6.26 -2.90 -4.24
CA THR A 92 6.07 -3.86 -3.14
C THR A 92 7.04 -3.69 -1.97
N THR A 93 7.79 -2.61 -1.92
CA THR A 93 8.66 -2.30 -0.79
C THR A 93 7.84 -1.63 0.32
N ILE A 94 7.97 -2.14 1.53
CA ILE A 94 7.44 -1.53 2.75
C ILE A 94 8.61 -1.10 3.62
N THR A 95 8.63 0.17 4.01
CA THR A 95 9.64 0.72 4.92
C THR A 95 8.97 1.24 6.20
N ILE A 96 9.63 1.05 7.32
CA ILE A 96 9.20 1.52 8.62
C ILE A 96 10.18 2.54 9.15
N TYR A 97 9.68 3.72 9.50
CA TYR A 97 10.45 4.80 10.09
C TYR A 97 10.02 5.05 11.53
N LYS A 98 10.99 5.26 12.38
CA LYS A 98 10.81 5.67 13.78
C LYS A 98 11.94 6.58 14.20
N ASN A 99 11.65 7.65 14.93
CA ASN A 99 12.64 8.61 15.42
C ASN A 99 13.58 9.12 14.30
N LYS A 100 12.99 9.44 13.14
CA LYS A 100 13.70 9.95 11.94
C LYS A 100 14.68 8.96 11.32
N LYS A 101 14.55 7.68 11.63
CA LYS A 101 15.38 6.59 11.07
C LYS A 101 14.54 5.51 10.44
N GLU A 102 15.00 4.99 9.31
CA GLU A 102 14.49 3.75 8.76
C GLU A 102 14.95 2.59 9.66
N ILE A 103 14.00 1.88 10.26
CA ILE A 103 14.28 0.77 11.18
C ILE A 103 14.03 -0.60 10.58
N ALA A 104 13.24 -0.68 9.52
CA ALA A 104 12.94 -1.94 8.82
C ALA A 104 12.55 -1.68 7.38
N ARG A 105 12.87 -2.65 6.52
CA ARG A 105 12.51 -2.65 5.10
C ARG A 105 12.31 -4.09 4.65
N GLU A 106 11.20 -4.36 3.99
CA GLU A 106 10.92 -5.64 3.35
C GLU A 106 10.23 -5.44 2.01
N MET A 107 10.47 -6.34 1.09
CA MET A 107 9.92 -6.30 -0.26
C MET A 107 9.14 -7.58 -0.54
N GLY A 108 8.00 -7.44 -1.23
CA GLY A 108 7.22 -8.57 -1.73
C GLY A 108 6.35 -9.29 -0.70
N LEU A 109 6.22 -8.79 0.52
CA LEU A 109 5.35 -9.38 1.52
C LEU A 109 3.87 -9.33 1.09
N THR A 110 3.19 -10.44 1.15
CA THR A 110 1.75 -10.59 0.85
C THR A 110 0.98 -11.34 1.93
N ASP A 111 1.64 -11.70 3.00
CA ASP A 111 1.03 -12.33 4.18
C ASP A 111 0.73 -11.27 5.24
N LYS A 112 -0.48 -11.33 5.78
CA LYS A 112 -0.97 -10.36 6.77
C LYS A 112 -0.15 -10.39 8.06
N ASP A 113 0.18 -11.56 8.55
CA ASP A 113 0.90 -11.69 9.81
C ASP A 113 2.35 -11.20 9.67
N GLU A 114 2.99 -11.45 8.53
CA GLU A 114 4.32 -10.95 8.23
C GLU A 114 4.34 -9.41 8.13
N ILE A 115 3.38 -8.82 7.44
CA ILE A 115 3.26 -7.36 7.33
C ILE A 115 2.99 -6.73 8.69
N TYR A 116 2.09 -7.30 9.48
CA TYR A 116 1.81 -6.79 10.82
C TYR A 116 3.02 -6.93 11.76
N LYS A 117 3.76 -8.03 11.65
CA LYS A 117 5.01 -8.23 12.39
C LYS A 117 6.06 -7.17 12.01
N LEU A 118 6.16 -6.84 10.72
CA LEU A 118 7.04 -5.78 10.25
C LEU A 118 6.67 -4.42 10.86
N ILE A 119 5.39 -4.05 10.82
CA ILE A 119 4.89 -2.80 11.40
C ILE A 119 5.18 -2.73 12.92
N LYS A 120 4.99 -3.83 13.62
CA LYS A 120 5.23 -3.93 15.07
C LYS A 120 6.69 -3.71 15.47
N LYS A 121 7.64 -3.83 14.56
CA LYS A 121 9.05 -3.49 14.85
C LYS A 121 9.22 -2.01 15.25
N GLY A 122 8.31 -1.15 14.81
CA GLY A 122 8.29 0.27 15.16
C GLY A 122 7.61 0.58 16.50
N ILE A 123 6.80 -0.32 16.99
CA ILE A 123 5.98 -0.10 18.19
C ILE A 123 6.72 -0.42 19.49
#